data_0557a023987630170ad1614ac4a0e85d
#
_entry.id   0557a023987630170ad1614ac4a0e85d
#
_cell.length_a   1.000
_cell.length_b   1.000
_cell.length_c   1.000
_cell.angle_alpha   90.00
_cell.angle_beta   90.00
_cell.angle_gamma   90.00
#
_symmetry.space_group_name_H-M   'P 1'
#
loop_
_entity.id
_entity.type
_entity.pdbx_description
1 polymer ?
#
loop_
_entity_poly.entity_id
_entity_poly.type
_entity_poly.pdbx_seq_one_letter_code
_entity_poly.pdbx_strand_id
1 'polypeptide(L)'
;MDKFIENYIEGFMADVVSKNPGEKEFHQAVREVVESVAPFMMDYPHLMDQKILERIAEPERIIIFRVPWMDDRGEIHINRGFRVQCNSAIGPYKGGIRFHASVNLSIMKFLAFEQTFKNALTTLPMGGAKGGSDFNPRGKSDAEVMRFCQSFMTELFRHIGPNTDVPAGDIGVGGREIGFLFGQYKRLKDEFTGTLTGKGLSWGGSLLRPEATGYGLCYFASQMLQTRGESFQGKKVNISGAGNVAQYAAQKAMRLGAKVQTLSDSDGFIYDPEGLDEEKMAYVFQLKNIRRGRIKEYAQKYPQAQYFPGERPWKIACDIALPCATQNEVEAADAENIVKGGAICVAEGANMPCTPEAIRIIQGAGLLYSPGKASNAGGVATSGLEMSQNSMRTSWTAEEVDTYLRRIMSDIHAACVKYGTQPDGSVNYVKGANIAGFIKVAGAMADQGLV
;
A
#
# COMPACT_ATOMS: atom_id res chain seq x y z
N MET A 1 3.24 -29.24 8.76
CA MET A 1 1.84 -28.92 8.33
C MET A 1 1.12 -30.26 8.18
N ASP A 2 -0.19 -30.31 8.46
CA ASP A 2 -0.96 -31.52 8.23
C ASP A 2 -0.94 -31.84 6.72
N LYS A 3 -0.71 -33.09 6.35
CA LYS A 3 -0.64 -33.56 4.95
C LYS A 3 -1.92 -33.25 4.15
N PHE A 4 -3.06 -33.20 4.84
CA PHE A 4 -4.33 -32.80 4.23
C PHE A 4 -4.29 -31.33 3.80
N ILE A 5 -3.79 -30.44 4.66
CA ILE A 5 -3.68 -29.00 4.37
C ILE A 5 -2.70 -28.75 3.22
N GLU A 6 -1.55 -29.45 3.23
CA GLU A 6 -0.58 -29.35 2.14
C GLU A 6 -1.21 -29.76 0.79
N ASN A 7 -1.90 -30.89 0.76
CA ASN A 7 -2.58 -31.36 -0.46
C ASN A 7 -3.68 -30.37 -0.92
N TYR A 8 -4.42 -29.76 0.02
CA TYR A 8 -5.43 -28.74 -0.31
C TYR A 8 -4.76 -27.52 -0.94
N ILE A 9 -3.70 -26.98 -0.33
CA ILE A 9 -2.97 -25.82 -0.84
C ILE A 9 -2.42 -26.09 -2.24
N GLU A 10 -1.76 -27.23 -2.45
CA GLU A 10 -1.17 -27.56 -3.75
C GLU A 10 -2.24 -27.79 -4.82
N GLY A 11 -3.36 -28.43 -4.49
CA GLY A 11 -4.49 -28.61 -5.41
C GLY A 11 -5.14 -27.27 -5.79
N PHE A 12 -5.37 -26.40 -4.80
CA PHE A 12 -5.89 -25.06 -4.99
C PHE A 12 -4.94 -24.21 -5.87
N MET A 13 -3.65 -24.23 -5.58
CA MET A 13 -2.67 -23.47 -6.36
C MET A 13 -2.51 -24.01 -7.79
N ALA A 14 -2.61 -25.31 -7.98
CA ALA A 14 -2.59 -25.91 -9.33
C ALA A 14 -3.78 -25.39 -10.18
N ASP A 15 -4.98 -25.27 -9.60
CA ASP A 15 -6.15 -24.69 -10.26
C ASP A 15 -5.93 -23.20 -10.60
N VAL A 16 -5.45 -22.42 -9.62
CA VAL A 16 -5.14 -20.97 -9.83
C VAL A 16 -4.11 -20.79 -10.95
N VAL A 17 -3.03 -21.57 -10.97
CA VAL A 17 -1.99 -21.49 -12.00
C VAL A 17 -2.54 -21.89 -13.37
N SER A 18 -3.38 -22.93 -13.44
CA SER A 18 -3.96 -23.38 -14.70
C SER A 18 -4.89 -22.36 -15.35
N LYS A 19 -5.65 -21.62 -14.53
CA LYS A 19 -6.56 -20.57 -14.98
C LYS A 19 -5.86 -19.25 -15.33
N ASN A 20 -4.65 -19.04 -14.82
CA ASN A 20 -3.91 -17.80 -14.95
C ASN A 20 -2.47 -18.04 -15.46
N PRO A 21 -2.30 -18.60 -16.65
CA PRO A 21 -0.99 -18.99 -17.15
C PRO A 21 -0.05 -17.80 -17.33
N GLY A 22 1.16 -17.87 -16.77
CA GLY A 22 2.20 -16.84 -16.88
C GLY A 22 2.07 -15.66 -15.88
N GLU A 23 1.04 -15.64 -15.04
CA GLU A 23 0.79 -14.55 -14.09
C GLU A 23 1.52 -14.77 -12.75
N LYS A 24 2.85 -14.75 -12.77
CA LYS A 24 3.72 -15.14 -11.64
C LYS A 24 3.50 -14.29 -10.38
N GLU A 25 3.33 -12.98 -10.52
CA GLU A 25 3.12 -12.06 -9.41
C GLU A 25 1.78 -12.36 -8.72
N PHE A 26 0.75 -12.68 -9.49
CA PHE A 26 -0.55 -13.08 -8.96
C PHE A 26 -0.47 -14.43 -8.24
N HIS A 27 0.20 -15.43 -8.82
CA HIS A 27 0.40 -16.74 -8.18
C HIS A 27 1.10 -16.61 -6.83
N GLN A 28 2.14 -15.78 -6.74
CA GLN A 28 2.89 -15.54 -5.51
C GLN A 28 2.01 -14.94 -4.41
N ALA A 29 1.23 -13.91 -4.76
CA ALA A 29 0.34 -13.25 -3.80
C ALA A 29 -0.75 -14.17 -3.27
N VAL A 30 -1.36 -14.98 -4.16
CA VAL A 30 -2.37 -15.96 -3.76
C VAL A 30 -1.77 -17.01 -2.85
N ARG A 31 -0.57 -17.54 -3.17
CA ARG A 31 0.12 -18.55 -2.34
C ARG A 31 0.41 -18.03 -0.93
N GLU A 32 0.92 -16.81 -0.80
CA GLU A 32 1.20 -16.19 0.51
C GLU A 32 -0.05 -16.15 1.41
N VAL A 33 -1.18 -15.79 0.83
CA VAL A 33 -2.44 -15.71 1.57
C VAL A 33 -2.97 -17.10 1.91
N VAL A 34 -2.99 -18.02 0.94
CA VAL A 34 -3.57 -19.36 1.16
C VAL A 34 -2.78 -20.15 2.20
N GLU A 35 -1.46 -20.03 2.24
CA GLU A 35 -0.61 -20.68 3.25
C GLU A 35 -0.93 -20.22 4.68
N SER A 36 -1.38 -18.98 4.84
CA SER A 36 -1.83 -18.45 6.13
C SER A 36 -3.27 -18.85 6.46
N VAL A 37 -4.16 -18.86 5.46
CA VAL A 37 -5.61 -18.96 5.62
C VAL A 37 -6.10 -20.41 5.62
N ALA A 38 -5.52 -21.29 4.81
CA ALA A 38 -5.99 -22.68 4.70
C ALA A 38 -5.95 -23.43 6.05
N PRO A 39 -4.87 -23.34 6.88
CA PRO A 39 -4.89 -23.94 8.20
C PRO A 39 -6.01 -23.40 9.11
N PHE A 40 -6.31 -22.10 9.02
CA PHE A 40 -7.37 -21.47 9.80
C PHE A 40 -8.76 -21.94 9.35
N MET A 41 -8.97 -22.16 8.05
CA MET A 41 -10.28 -22.61 7.52
C MET A 41 -10.66 -24.03 7.98
N MET A 42 -9.72 -24.82 8.46
CA MET A 42 -10.02 -26.16 9.02
C MET A 42 -10.99 -26.09 10.21
N ASP A 43 -10.94 -25.00 10.97
CA ASP A 43 -11.85 -24.73 12.08
C ASP A 43 -13.21 -24.20 11.60
N TYR A 44 -13.37 -23.93 10.30
CA TYR A 44 -14.55 -23.34 9.66
C TYR A 44 -14.94 -24.10 8.38
N PRO A 45 -15.35 -25.39 8.46
CA PRO A 45 -15.60 -26.24 7.29
C PRO A 45 -16.59 -25.64 6.28
N HIS A 46 -17.61 -24.89 6.77
CA HIS A 46 -18.61 -24.25 5.93
C HIS A 46 -18.01 -23.24 4.93
N LEU A 47 -16.85 -22.61 5.24
CA LEU A 47 -16.15 -21.71 4.31
C LEU A 47 -15.49 -22.50 3.16
N MET A 48 -15.02 -23.71 3.45
CA MET A 48 -14.48 -24.61 2.43
C MET A 48 -15.61 -25.15 1.52
N ASP A 49 -16.74 -25.58 2.10
CA ASP A 49 -17.90 -26.06 1.36
C ASP A 49 -18.47 -25.01 0.39
N GLN A 50 -18.46 -23.74 0.81
CA GLN A 50 -18.88 -22.61 -0.02
C GLN A 50 -17.84 -22.12 -1.01
N LYS A 51 -16.66 -22.75 -1.09
CA LYS A 51 -15.57 -22.38 -2.00
C LYS A 51 -15.13 -20.92 -1.85
N ILE A 52 -15.12 -20.41 -0.61
CA ILE A 52 -14.87 -18.98 -0.36
C ILE A 52 -13.50 -18.56 -0.87
N LEU A 53 -12.46 -19.36 -0.63
CA LEU A 53 -11.09 -19.00 -1.03
C LEU A 53 -10.95 -18.99 -2.56
N GLU A 54 -11.55 -19.99 -3.24
CA GLU A 54 -11.58 -20.08 -4.70
C GLU A 54 -12.31 -18.86 -5.30
N ARG A 55 -13.41 -18.43 -4.69
CA ARG A 55 -14.19 -17.26 -5.13
C ARG A 55 -13.43 -15.94 -4.89
N ILE A 56 -12.69 -15.81 -3.79
CA ILE A 56 -11.85 -14.63 -3.54
C ILE A 56 -10.67 -14.55 -4.51
N ALA A 57 -10.08 -15.69 -4.88
CA ALA A 57 -8.97 -15.74 -5.82
C ALA A 57 -9.38 -15.43 -7.27
N GLU A 58 -10.66 -15.61 -7.62
CA GLU A 58 -11.20 -15.26 -8.94
C GLU A 58 -11.79 -13.84 -8.90
N PRO A 59 -11.24 -12.85 -9.64
CA PRO A 59 -11.81 -11.50 -9.68
C PRO A 59 -13.26 -11.51 -10.19
N GLU A 60 -14.13 -10.71 -9.57
CA GLU A 60 -15.52 -10.59 -10.02
C GLU A 60 -15.62 -10.05 -11.44
N ARG A 61 -14.73 -9.14 -11.84
CA ARG A 61 -14.63 -8.59 -13.21
C ARG A 61 -13.24 -8.10 -13.55
N ILE A 62 -12.89 -8.25 -14.81
CA ILE A 62 -11.69 -7.65 -15.41
C ILE A 62 -12.13 -6.87 -16.65
N ILE A 63 -11.80 -5.57 -16.67
CA ILE A 63 -12.06 -4.68 -17.79
C ILE A 63 -10.73 -4.32 -18.42
N ILE A 64 -10.57 -4.63 -19.69
CA ILE A 64 -9.38 -4.30 -20.49
C ILE A 64 -9.85 -3.46 -21.67
N PHE A 65 -9.23 -2.32 -21.89
CA PHE A 65 -9.62 -1.39 -22.93
C PHE A 65 -8.43 -0.70 -23.59
N ARG A 66 -8.64 -0.23 -24.81
CA ARG A 66 -7.69 0.53 -25.58
C ARG A 66 -7.74 2.01 -25.19
N VAL A 67 -6.58 2.65 -25.03
CA VAL A 67 -6.44 4.07 -24.71
C VAL A 67 -5.65 4.76 -25.83
N PRO A 68 -6.29 5.28 -26.87
CA PRO A 68 -5.63 6.07 -27.91
C PRO A 68 -5.45 7.51 -27.44
N TRP A 69 -4.29 8.11 -27.68
CA TRP A 69 -4.01 9.50 -27.37
C TRP A 69 -2.96 10.08 -28.32
N MET A 70 -2.87 11.40 -28.37
CA MET A 70 -1.96 12.13 -29.27
C MET A 70 -0.95 12.92 -28.44
N ASP A 71 0.32 12.84 -28.78
CA ASP A 71 1.38 13.63 -28.15
C ASP A 71 1.40 15.09 -28.66
N ASP A 72 2.35 15.88 -28.13
CA ASP A 72 2.47 17.30 -28.50
C ASP A 72 3.01 17.51 -29.93
N ARG A 73 3.52 16.45 -30.58
CA ARG A 73 3.97 16.45 -31.99
C ARG A 73 2.89 16.01 -32.97
N GLY A 74 1.71 15.58 -32.46
CA GLY A 74 0.62 15.06 -33.27
C GLY A 74 0.75 13.57 -33.58
N GLU A 75 1.70 12.85 -32.96
CA GLU A 75 1.82 11.41 -33.12
C GLU A 75 0.78 10.67 -32.28
N ILE A 76 0.17 9.63 -32.88
CA ILE A 76 -0.85 8.81 -32.21
C ILE A 76 -0.18 7.66 -31.48
N HIS A 77 -0.52 7.53 -30.19
CA HIS A 77 -0.10 6.45 -29.33
C HIS A 77 -1.28 5.62 -28.88
N ILE A 78 -1.06 4.32 -28.65
CA ILE A 78 -2.08 3.39 -28.17
C ILE A 78 -1.52 2.65 -26.95
N ASN A 79 -2.17 2.85 -25.82
CA ASN A 79 -1.88 2.13 -24.59
C ASN A 79 -3.03 1.18 -24.23
N ARG A 80 -2.78 0.29 -23.31
CA ARG A 80 -3.79 -0.62 -22.74
C ARG A 80 -4.18 -0.15 -21.35
N GLY A 81 -5.47 0.01 -21.12
CA GLY A 81 -6.05 0.27 -19.81
C GLY A 81 -6.59 -0.99 -19.16
N PHE A 82 -6.51 -1.05 -17.84
CA PHE A 82 -6.98 -2.16 -17.00
C PHE A 82 -7.78 -1.65 -15.81
N ARG A 83 -8.86 -2.36 -15.45
CA ARG A 83 -9.48 -2.29 -14.13
C ARG A 83 -9.88 -3.69 -13.70
N VAL A 84 -9.27 -4.18 -12.62
CA VAL A 84 -9.61 -5.43 -11.95
C VAL A 84 -10.49 -5.11 -10.76
N GLN A 85 -11.75 -5.51 -10.80
CA GLN A 85 -12.73 -5.45 -9.73
C GLN A 85 -12.73 -6.81 -9.05
N CYS A 86 -11.98 -6.91 -7.94
CA CYS A 86 -11.63 -8.19 -7.35
C CYS A 86 -12.73 -8.75 -6.47
N ASN A 87 -13.21 -7.97 -5.51
CA ASN A 87 -14.24 -8.40 -4.56
C ASN A 87 -15.01 -7.21 -4.01
N SER A 88 -16.34 -7.31 -4.00
CA SER A 88 -17.26 -6.27 -3.53
C SER A 88 -18.07 -6.66 -2.28
N ALA A 89 -17.80 -7.78 -1.65
CA ALA A 89 -18.61 -8.31 -0.56
C ALA A 89 -18.73 -7.37 0.65
N ILE A 90 -17.71 -6.54 0.90
CA ILE A 90 -17.71 -5.61 2.06
C ILE A 90 -17.90 -4.14 1.69
N GLY A 91 -18.17 -3.83 0.43
CA GLY A 91 -18.40 -2.46 -0.04
C GLY A 91 -17.99 -2.24 -1.49
N PRO A 92 -18.13 -1.00 -2.02
CA PRO A 92 -17.71 -0.67 -3.36
C PRO A 92 -16.26 -1.06 -3.62
N TYR A 93 -15.95 -1.48 -4.84
CA TYR A 93 -14.56 -1.75 -5.21
C TYR A 93 -13.70 -0.51 -4.94
N LYS A 94 -12.52 -0.69 -4.35
CA LYS A 94 -11.62 0.39 -3.98
C LYS A 94 -10.18 0.01 -4.24
N GLY A 95 -9.47 0.87 -4.97
CA GLY A 95 -8.04 0.69 -5.20
C GLY A 95 -7.48 1.68 -6.22
N GLY A 96 -6.15 1.85 -6.22
CA GLY A 96 -5.45 2.83 -7.02
C GLY A 96 -5.44 2.53 -8.53
N ILE A 97 -5.13 3.57 -9.30
CA ILE A 97 -4.77 3.50 -10.73
C ILE A 97 -3.28 3.75 -10.83
N ARG A 98 -2.54 2.87 -11.51
CA ARG A 98 -1.09 2.96 -11.74
C ARG A 98 -0.80 3.28 -13.19
N PHE A 99 0.01 4.32 -13.45
CA PHE A 99 0.56 4.60 -14.78
C PHE A 99 2.05 4.34 -14.78
N HIS A 100 2.45 3.20 -15.37
CA HIS A 100 3.84 2.80 -15.44
C HIS A 100 4.03 1.77 -16.57
N ALA A 101 5.17 1.82 -17.26
CA ALA A 101 5.45 0.94 -18.39
C ALA A 101 5.41 -0.57 -18.06
N SER A 102 5.59 -0.95 -16.79
CA SER A 102 5.53 -2.35 -16.35
C SER A 102 4.12 -2.87 -16.09
N VAL A 103 3.09 -2.03 -16.19
CA VAL A 103 1.70 -2.45 -15.91
C VAL A 103 1.25 -3.52 -16.89
N ASN A 104 0.81 -4.64 -16.35
CA ASN A 104 0.22 -5.75 -17.06
C ASN A 104 -0.91 -6.39 -16.23
N LEU A 105 -1.60 -7.37 -16.76
CA LEU A 105 -2.74 -8.00 -16.08
C LEU A 105 -2.33 -8.73 -14.79
N SER A 106 -1.22 -9.46 -14.78
CA SER A 106 -0.71 -10.18 -13.61
C SER A 106 -0.49 -9.24 -12.43
N ILE A 107 0.17 -8.09 -12.68
CA ILE A 107 0.41 -7.04 -11.66
C ILE A 107 -0.91 -6.44 -11.18
N MET A 108 -1.87 -6.18 -12.08
CA MET A 108 -3.16 -5.61 -11.67
C MET A 108 -3.99 -6.59 -10.85
N LYS A 109 -4.00 -7.88 -11.18
CA LYS A 109 -4.69 -8.93 -10.41
C LYS A 109 -4.05 -9.13 -9.04
N PHE A 110 -2.73 -9.26 -8.98
CA PHE A 110 -1.98 -9.32 -7.73
C PHE A 110 -2.34 -8.18 -6.78
N LEU A 111 -2.24 -6.94 -7.28
CA LEU A 111 -2.51 -5.76 -6.47
C LEU A 111 -3.99 -5.62 -6.08
N ALA A 112 -4.94 -6.06 -6.92
CA ALA A 112 -6.36 -6.05 -6.61
C ALA A 112 -6.73 -7.08 -5.53
N PHE A 113 -6.15 -8.27 -5.62
CA PHE A 113 -6.30 -9.34 -4.64
C PHE A 113 -5.79 -8.90 -3.26
N GLU A 114 -4.57 -8.39 -3.17
CA GLU A 114 -4.02 -7.88 -1.91
C GLU A 114 -4.81 -6.67 -1.37
N GLN A 115 -5.31 -5.82 -2.28
CA GLN A 115 -6.11 -4.67 -1.89
C GLN A 115 -7.41 -5.07 -1.19
N THR A 116 -8.00 -6.22 -1.54
CA THR A 116 -9.19 -6.76 -0.89
C THR A 116 -8.94 -6.98 0.62
N PHE A 117 -7.85 -7.65 0.97
CA PHE A 117 -7.50 -7.91 2.37
C PHE A 117 -7.07 -6.64 3.11
N LYS A 118 -6.29 -5.78 2.45
CA LYS A 118 -5.87 -4.50 3.01
C LYS A 118 -7.06 -3.60 3.35
N ASN A 119 -8.04 -3.49 2.46
CA ASN A 119 -9.25 -2.70 2.69
C ASN A 119 -10.09 -3.31 3.82
N ALA A 120 -10.22 -4.63 3.86
CA ALA A 120 -10.93 -5.34 4.92
C ALA A 120 -10.37 -5.03 6.32
N LEU A 121 -9.05 -4.94 6.45
CA LEU A 121 -8.39 -4.60 7.71
C LEU A 121 -8.78 -3.21 8.24
N THR A 122 -9.06 -2.23 7.36
CA THR A 122 -9.43 -0.86 7.78
C THR A 122 -10.77 -0.78 8.51
N THR A 123 -11.56 -1.85 8.52
CA THR A 123 -12.95 -1.90 9.00
C THR A 123 -13.96 -1.05 8.21
N LEU A 124 -13.50 -0.20 7.31
CA LEU A 124 -14.35 0.62 6.45
C LEU A 124 -15.03 -0.23 5.35
N PRO A 125 -16.22 0.18 4.87
CA PRO A 125 -16.97 -0.56 3.85
C PRO A 125 -16.37 -0.34 2.45
N MET A 126 -15.31 -1.05 2.15
CA MET A 126 -14.57 -0.97 0.89
C MET A 126 -14.16 -2.35 0.42
N GLY A 127 -14.57 -2.71 -0.78
CA GLY A 127 -14.09 -3.89 -1.50
C GLY A 127 -12.67 -3.71 -2.06
N GLY A 128 -12.24 -4.61 -2.93
CA GLY A 128 -10.90 -4.59 -3.52
C GLY A 128 -10.91 -4.40 -5.03
N ALA A 129 -10.07 -3.50 -5.52
CA ALA A 129 -9.82 -3.29 -6.95
C ALA A 129 -8.42 -2.76 -7.21
N LYS A 130 -7.99 -2.86 -8.47
CA LYS A 130 -6.80 -2.17 -8.99
C LYS A 130 -6.96 -1.87 -10.46
N GLY A 131 -6.41 -0.74 -10.89
CA GLY A 131 -6.39 -0.38 -12.29
C GLY A 131 -5.06 0.21 -12.71
N GLY A 132 -4.90 0.45 -13.99
CA GLY A 132 -3.70 1.08 -14.51
C GLY A 132 -3.57 1.02 -16.02
N SER A 133 -2.44 1.50 -16.49
CA SER A 133 -2.04 1.44 -17.88
C SER A 133 -0.52 1.34 -17.99
N ASP A 134 -0.04 0.74 -19.08
CA ASP A 134 1.35 0.72 -19.49
C ASP A 134 1.87 2.10 -19.96
N PHE A 135 1.07 3.14 -19.84
CA PHE A 135 1.46 4.53 -20.05
C PHE A 135 2.48 5.00 -19.01
N ASN A 136 3.56 5.64 -19.46
CA ASN A 136 4.55 6.23 -18.58
C ASN A 136 4.45 7.77 -18.60
N PRO A 137 4.00 8.42 -17.52
CA PRO A 137 3.86 9.88 -17.48
C PRO A 137 5.18 10.65 -17.35
N ARG A 138 6.30 9.95 -17.10
CA ARG A 138 7.61 10.62 -16.96
C ARG A 138 8.05 11.24 -18.28
N GLY A 139 8.46 12.52 -18.23
CA GLY A 139 8.90 13.26 -19.40
C GLY A 139 7.78 13.70 -20.35
N LYS A 140 6.53 13.47 -20.00
CA LYS A 140 5.35 13.95 -20.73
C LYS A 140 4.91 15.32 -20.23
N SER A 141 4.40 16.16 -21.15
CA SER A 141 3.82 17.45 -20.81
C SER A 141 2.51 17.27 -20.04
N ASP A 142 2.06 18.31 -19.33
CA ASP A 142 0.76 18.30 -18.66
C ASP A 142 -0.38 18.13 -19.66
N ALA A 143 -0.24 18.68 -20.88
CA ALA A 143 -1.23 18.53 -21.95
C ALA A 143 -1.30 17.08 -22.46
N GLU A 144 -0.17 16.39 -22.63
CA GLU A 144 -0.12 14.98 -23.00
C GLU A 144 -0.77 14.09 -21.93
N VAL A 145 -0.40 14.31 -20.65
CA VAL A 145 -0.96 13.55 -19.53
C VAL A 145 -2.46 13.80 -19.40
N MET A 146 -2.93 15.03 -19.61
CA MET A 146 -4.35 15.36 -19.61
C MET A 146 -5.10 14.62 -20.73
N ARG A 147 -4.60 14.65 -21.96
CA ARG A 147 -5.22 13.92 -23.10
C ARG A 147 -5.28 12.42 -22.83
N PHE A 148 -4.20 11.85 -22.29
CA PHE A 148 -4.18 10.44 -21.90
C PHE A 148 -5.24 10.14 -20.83
N CYS A 149 -5.29 10.92 -19.74
CA CYS A 149 -6.26 10.74 -18.65
C CYS A 149 -7.72 10.85 -19.16
N GLN A 150 -7.98 11.77 -20.07
CA GLN A 150 -9.30 11.95 -20.69
C GLN A 150 -9.70 10.72 -21.53
N SER A 151 -8.79 10.21 -22.36
CA SER A 151 -9.01 9.00 -23.13
C SER A 151 -9.23 7.78 -22.25
N PHE A 152 -8.38 7.59 -21.23
CA PHE A 152 -8.49 6.50 -20.25
C PHE A 152 -9.86 6.54 -19.54
N MET A 153 -10.28 7.70 -19.06
CA MET A 153 -11.54 7.86 -18.34
C MET A 153 -12.77 7.70 -19.25
N THR A 154 -12.65 8.02 -20.54
CA THR A 154 -13.75 7.84 -21.53
C THR A 154 -14.17 6.37 -21.65
N GLU A 155 -13.27 5.43 -21.41
CA GLU A 155 -13.64 4.02 -21.32
C GLU A 155 -14.02 3.60 -19.89
N LEU A 156 -13.26 4.04 -18.90
CA LEU A 156 -13.42 3.58 -17.52
C LEU A 156 -14.71 4.08 -16.85
N PHE A 157 -15.23 5.27 -17.21
CA PHE A 157 -16.37 5.91 -16.51
C PHE A 157 -17.63 5.06 -16.43
N ARG A 158 -17.83 4.13 -17.38
CA ARG A 158 -18.99 3.22 -17.40
C ARG A 158 -18.99 2.21 -16.27
N HIS A 159 -17.82 1.96 -15.69
CA HIS A 159 -17.56 0.86 -14.76
C HIS A 159 -17.29 1.34 -13.33
N ILE A 160 -17.24 2.66 -13.11
CA ILE A 160 -16.93 3.26 -11.82
C ILE A 160 -18.03 4.20 -11.35
N GLY A 161 -18.04 4.50 -10.07
CA GLY A 161 -19.02 5.38 -9.44
C GLY A 161 -18.89 5.36 -7.92
N PRO A 162 -19.53 6.31 -7.22
CA PRO A 162 -19.37 6.46 -5.77
C PRO A 162 -19.83 5.24 -4.97
N ASN A 163 -20.78 4.47 -5.51
CA ASN A 163 -21.37 3.30 -4.87
C ASN A 163 -21.00 1.97 -5.57
N THR A 164 -20.19 2.02 -6.62
CA THR A 164 -19.79 0.84 -7.40
C THR A 164 -18.31 0.57 -7.27
N ASP A 165 -17.49 1.54 -7.71
CA ASP A 165 -16.04 1.42 -7.76
C ASP A 165 -15.42 2.81 -7.64
N VAL A 166 -14.59 3.02 -6.63
CA VAL A 166 -13.95 4.31 -6.32
C VAL A 166 -12.44 4.20 -6.45
N PRO A 167 -11.88 4.54 -7.63
CA PRO A 167 -10.43 4.54 -7.82
C PRO A 167 -9.70 5.61 -6.99
N ALA A 168 -8.40 5.43 -6.84
CA ALA A 168 -7.48 6.36 -6.19
C ALA A 168 -6.19 6.51 -7.01
N GLY A 169 -5.25 7.33 -6.54
CA GLY A 169 -3.90 7.39 -7.07
C GLY A 169 -3.03 6.21 -6.65
N ASP A 170 -1.99 5.96 -7.43
CA ASP A 170 -0.91 5.01 -7.18
C ASP A 170 0.35 5.48 -7.94
N ILE A 171 1.35 4.63 -8.18
CA ILE A 171 2.55 5.00 -8.96
C ILE A 171 2.16 5.66 -10.29
N GLY A 172 2.71 6.84 -10.54
CA GLY A 172 2.45 7.61 -11.76
C GLY A 172 1.09 8.31 -11.81
N VAL A 173 0.29 8.23 -10.75
CA VAL A 173 -1.02 8.90 -10.63
C VAL A 173 -1.09 9.66 -9.30
N GLY A 174 -0.78 10.92 -9.35
CA GLY A 174 -0.88 11.85 -8.22
C GLY A 174 -2.10 12.78 -8.33
N GLY A 175 -2.08 13.87 -7.57
CA GLY A 175 -3.19 14.85 -7.56
C GLY A 175 -3.50 15.47 -8.92
N ARG A 176 -2.47 15.66 -9.77
CA ARG A 176 -2.63 16.16 -11.14
C ARG A 176 -3.46 15.19 -12.00
N GLU A 177 -3.06 13.93 -12.03
CA GLU A 177 -3.74 12.89 -12.79
C GLU A 177 -5.16 12.63 -12.26
N ILE A 178 -5.32 12.60 -10.94
CA ILE A 178 -6.65 12.50 -10.30
C ILE A 178 -7.54 13.67 -10.74
N GLY A 179 -6.99 14.89 -10.83
CA GLY A 179 -7.71 16.06 -11.32
C GLY A 179 -8.21 15.88 -12.75
N PHE A 180 -7.34 15.45 -13.67
CA PHE A 180 -7.70 15.21 -15.07
C PHE A 180 -8.71 14.07 -15.23
N LEU A 181 -8.53 12.97 -14.49
CA LEU A 181 -9.46 11.83 -14.47
C LEU A 181 -10.84 12.24 -13.93
N PHE A 182 -10.87 12.96 -12.82
CA PHE A 182 -12.14 13.41 -12.22
C PHE A 182 -12.87 14.45 -13.09
N GLY A 183 -12.14 15.39 -13.67
CA GLY A 183 -12.72 16.38 -14.59
C GLY A 183 -13.42 15.72 -15.79
N GLN A 184 -12.81 14.70 -16.39
CA GLN A 184 -13.40 13.93 -17.48
C GLN A 184 -14.58 13.08 -17.00
N TYR A 185 -14.47 12.40 -15.85
CA TYR A 185 -15.57 11.63 -15.27
C TYR A 185 -16.80 12.52 -15.04
N LYS A 186 -16.61 13.66 -14.36
CA LYS A 186 -17.67 14.63 -14.09
C LYS A 186 -18.36 15.11 -15.37
N ARG A 187 -17.58 15.38 -16.42
CA ARG A 187 -18.11 15.81 -17.73
C ARG A 187 -18.96 14.73 -18.41
N LEU A 188 -18.51 13.46 -18.36
CA LEU A 188 -19.19 12.35 -19.01
C LEU A 188 -20.45 11.90 -18.28
N LYS A 189 -20.43 11.95 -16.94
CA LYS A 189 -21.58 11.55 -16.10
C LYS A 189 -22.57 12.68 -15.85
N ASP A 190 -22.15 13.94 -16.03
CA ASP A 190 -22.90 15.13 -15.62
C ASP A 190 -23.25 15.11 -14.10
N GLU A 191 -22.32 14.57 -13.29
CA GLU A 191 -22.49 14.39 -11.85
C GLU A 191 -21.24 14.85 -11.11
N PHE A 192 -21.43 15.51 -9.95
CA PHE A 192 -20.36 15.78 -8.99
C PHE A 192 -20.52 14.86 -7.79
N THR A 193 -19.82 13.74 -7.78
CA THR A 193 -19.94 12.69 -6.76
C THR A 193 -18.59 12.36 -6.11
N GLY A 194 -18.60 11.47 -5.12
CA GLY A 194 -17.41 10.96 -4.44
C GLY A 194 -16.62 9.92 -5.23
N THR A 195 -16.77 9.85 -6.53
CA THR A 195 -15.94 8.99 -7.40
C THR A 195 -14.53 9.54 -7.47
N LEU A 196 -13.52 8.67 -7.37
CA LEU A 196 -12.11 8.95 -7.16
C LEU A 196 -11.80 9.55 -5.78
N THR A 197 -10.69 9.12 -5.18
CA THR A 197 -10.11 9.72 -3.98
C THR A 197 -8.69 10.22 -4.25
N GLY A 198 -8.19 11.09 -3.36
CA GLY A 198 -6.98 11.87 -3.60
C GLY A 198 -7.25 13.16 -4.35
N LYS A 199 -8.49 13.65 -4.26
CA LYS A 199 -8.93 14.93 -4.84
C LYS A 199 -8.27 16.12 -4.14
N GLY A 200 -8.24 17.26 -4.82
CA GLY A 200 -7.84 18.52 -4.22
C GLY A 200 -8.83 18.98 -3.14
N LEU A 201 -8.33 19.67 -2.12
CA LEU A 201 -9.14 20.10 -0.97
C LEU A 201 -10.33 20.98 -1.37
N SER A 202 -10.18 21.81 -2.40
CA SER A 202 -11.25 22.71 -2.89
C SER A 202 -12.39 21.99 -3.63
N TRP A 203 -12.25 20.69 -3.91
CA TRP A 203 -13.22 19.92 -4.69
C TRP A 203 -13.40 18.47 -4.17
N GLY A 204 -13.43 18.33 -2.85
CA GLY A 204 -13.84 17.12 -2.15
C GLY A 204 -12.72 16.22 -1.64
N GLY A 205 -11.47 16.70 -1.63
CA GLY A 205 -10.35 16.01 -1.02
C GLY A 205 -10.39 16.05 0.51
N SER A 206 -9.71 15.11 1.15
CA SER A 206 -9.56 15.04 2.60
C SER A 206 -8.23 15.62 3.05
N LEU A 207 -8.24 16.35 4.18
CA LEU A 207 -7.02 16.69 4.90
C LEU A 207 -6.28 15.42 5.34
N LEU A 208 -5.00 15.53 5.62
CA LEU A 208 -4.09 14.44 6.01
C LEU A 208 -3.94 13.29 4.99
N ARG A 209 -4.49 13.40 3.78
CA ARG A 209 -4.35 12.33 2.78
C ARG A 209 -2.88 12.10 2.35
N PRO A 210 -2.06 13.15 2.12
CA PRO A 210 -0.62 12.97 1.83
C PRO A 210 0.14 12.30 2.98
N GLU A 211 -0.16 12.67 4.23
CA GLU A 211 0.51 12.22 5.44
C GLU A 211 0.13 10.79 5.83
N ALA A 212 -1.07 10.39 5.48
CA ALA A 212 -1.77 9.25 6.07
C ALA A 212 -1.01 7.92 6.05
N THR A 213 -0.27 7.62 4.97
CA THR A 213 0.48 6.36 4.89
C THR A 213 1.66 6.38 5.86
N GLY A 214 2.46 7.43 5.87
CA GLY A 214 3.59 7.57 6.78
C GLY A 214 3.18 7.69 8.25
N TYR A 215 2.12 8.45 8.53
CA TYR A 215 1.57 8.56 9.88
C TYR A 215 0.98 7.24 10.37
N GLY A 216 0.18 6.59 9.54
CA GLY A 216 -0.40 5.28 9.84
C GLY A 216 0.66 4.22 10.12
N LEU A 217 1.74 4.20 9.33
CA LEU A 217 2.90 3.33 9.56
C LEU A 217 3.47 3.52 10.97
N CYS A 218 3.70 4.77 11.39
CA CYS A 218 4.24 5.06 12.71
C CYS A 218 3.23 4.72 13.83
N TYR A 219 1.92 4.91 13.62
CA TYR A 219 0.92 4.51 14.60
C TYR A 219 0.89 2.99 14.77
N PHE A 220 0.92 2.24 13.68
CA PHE A 220 0.97 0.78 13.73
C PHE A 220 2.26 0.28 14.40
N ALA A 221 3.42 0.81 14.01
CA ALA A 221 4.70 0.47 14.61
C ALA A 221 4.75 0.82 16.12
N SER A 222 4.12 1.93 16.54
CA SER A 222 3.99 2.27 17.97
C SER A 222 3.21 1.20 18.73
N GLN A 223 2.13 0.67 18.20
CA GLN A 223 1.37 -0.42 18.81
C GLN A 223 2.20 -1.71 18.89
N MET A 224 2.97 -2.03 17.83
CA MET A 224 3.88 -3.18 17.84
C MET A 224 4.93 -3.04 18.97
N LEU A 225 5.57 -1.88 19.08
CA LEU A 225 6.57 -1.60 20.11
C LEU A 225 5.98 -1.73 21.52
N GLN A 226 4.75 -1.23 21.72
CA GLN A 226 4.04 -1.32 23.01
C GLN A 226 3.83 -2.77 23.47
N THR A 227 3.69 -3.75 22.57
CA THR A 227 3.60 -5.17 22.95
C THR A 227 4.84 -5.67 23.70
N ARG A 228 5.95 -4.94 23.60
CA ARG A 228 7.23 -5.24 24.29
C ARG A 228 7.62 -4.17 25.34
N GLY A 229 6.70 -3.28 25.68
CA GLY A 229 6.99 -2.17 26.60
C GLY A 229 7.93 -1.10 26.00
N GLU A 230 8.09 -1.09 24.67
CA GLU A 230 8.96 -0.17 23.94
C GLU A 230 8.16 0.97 23.28
N SER A 231 8.86 2.01 22.84
CA SER A 231 8.27 3.14 22.11
C SER A 231 9.28 3.74 21.13
N PHE A 232 8.85 4.72 20.34
CA PHE A 232 9.77 5.48 19.48
C PHE A 232 10.72 6.43 20.25
N GLN A 233 10.39 6.76 21.49
CA GLN A 233 11.16 7.74 22.28
C GLN A 233 12.64 7.32 22.42
N GLY A 234 13.54 8.16 21.91
CA GLY A 234 14.98 7.96 21.96
C GLY A 234 15.54 6.89 21.00
N LYS A 235 14.69 6.23 20.21
CA LYS A 235 15.10 5.18 19.28
C LYS A 235 15.71 5.75 17.99
N LYS A 236 16.70 5.05 17.45
CA LYS A 236 17.28 5.31 16.14
C LYS A 236 16.42 4.66 15.06
N VAL A 237 16.01 5.44 14.08
CA VAL A 237 15.12 4.98 12.99
C VAL A 237 15.83 5.13 11.65
N ASN A 238 15.91 4.03 10.90
CA ASN A 238 16.32 4.06 9.49
C ASN A 238 15.11 3.95 8.58
N ILE A 239 15.06 4.85 7.60
CA ILE A 239 14.00 4.92 6.60
C ILE A 239 14.63 4.85 5.23
N SER A 240 14.12 3.97 4.37
CA SER A 240 14.42 4.01 2.93
C SER A 240 13.39 4.85 2.16
N GLY A 241 13.80 5.33 0.99
CA GLY A 241 12.99 6.25 0.22
C GLY A 241 13.13 7.72 0.67
N ALA A 242 12.70 8.61 -0.18
CA ALA A 242 12.54 10.05 0.09
C ALA A 242 11.27 10.57 -0.61
N GLY A 243 10.34 9.67 -0.92
CA GLY A 243 9.02 9.98 -1.44
C GLY A 243 8.03 10.31 -0.33
N ASN A 244 6.76 10.40 -0.69
CA ASN A 244 5.69 10.82 0.21
C ASN A 244 5.65 9.99 1.51
N VAL A 245 5.66 8.66 1.41
CA VAL A 245 5.58 7.78 2.59
C VAL A 245 6.78 7.99 3.51
N ALA A 246 8.00 7.99 2.97
CA ALA A 246 9.23 8.15 3.75
C ALA A 246 9.29 9.52 4.44
N GLN A 247 8.92 10.60 3.75
CA GLN A 247 8.92 11.96 4.30
C GLN A 247 7.99 12.08 5.51
N TYR A 248 6.77 11.58 5.39
CA TYR A 248 5.80 11.68 6.49
C TYR A 248 6.01 10.63 7.59
N ALA A 249 6.60 9.46 7.27
CA ALA A 249 7.07 8.53 8.28
C ALA A 249 8.20 9.16 9.13
N ALA A 250 9.17 9.82 8.48
CA ALA A 250 10.23 10.55 9.16
C ALA A 250 9.67 11.64 10.08
N GLN A 251 8.79 12.50 9.55
CA GLN A 251 8.16 13.56 10.32
C GLN A 251 7.40 13.02 11.55
N LYS A 252 6.61 11.94 11.38
CA LYS A 252 5.85 11.37 12.48
C LYS A 252 6.75 10.66 13.50
N ALA A 253 7.76 9.90 13.07
CA ALA A 253 8.72 9.24 13.95
C ALA A 253 9.45 10.27 14.82
N MET A 254 9.90 11.39 14.24
CA MET A 254 10.52 12.49 14.98
C MET A 254 9.54 13.09 16.02
N ARG A 255 8.28 13.32 15.67
CA ARG A 255 7.25 13.80 16.61
C ARG A 255 6.95 12.82 17.75
N LEU A 256 7.25 11.53 17.55
CA LEU A 256 7.16 10.49 18.56
C LEU A 256 8.45 10.34 19.38
N GLY A 257 9.42 11.25 19.18
CA GLY A 257 10.67 11.32 19.94
C GLY A 257 11.79 10.46 19.40
N ALA A 258 11.68 9.93 18.19
CA ALA A 258 12.74 9.15 17.56
C ALA A 258 13.78 10.03 16.87
N LYS A 259 14.98 9.46 16.72
CA LYS A 259 16.07 10.01 15.92
C LYS A 259 16.08 9.32 14.54
N VAL A 260 15.55 10.01 13.53
CA VAL A 260 15.59 9.51 12.14
C VAL A 260 16.96 9.81 11.55
N GLN A 261 17.67 8.76 11.08
CA GLN A 261 19.07 8.86 10.67
C GLN A 261 19.26 8.81 9.15
N THR A 262 18.34 8.18 8.41
CA THR A 262 18.54 7.90 6.98
C THR A 262 17.31 8.25 6.14
N LEU A 263 17.56 8.67 4.92
CA LEU A 263 16.62 8.68 3.79
C LEU A 263 17.37 8.22 2.54
N SER A 264 16.67 7.66 1.56
CA SER A 264 17.29 7.18 0.32
C SER A 264 16.49 7.53 -0.93
N ASP A 265 17.13 7.48 -2.08
CA ASP A 265 16.46 7.42 -3.38
C ASP A 265 17.18 6.39 -4.29
N SER A 266 16.83 6.36 -5.58
CA SER A 266 17.42 5.39 -6.52
C SER A 266 18.92 5.51 -6.71
N ASP A 267 19.53 6.62 -6.32
CA ASP A 267 20.95 6.91 -6.52
C ASP A 267 21.79 6.56 -5.28
N GLY A 268 21.17 6.33 -4.12
CA GLY A 268 21.83 6.02 -2.85
C GLY A 268 21.10 6.54 -1.64
N PHE A 269 21.77 6.60 -0.49
CA PHE A 269 21.17 7.07 0.76
C PHE A 269 22.03 8.09 1.50
N ILE A 270 21.39 8.90 2.33
CA ILE A 270 22.06 9.78 3.29
C ILE A 270 22.00 9.14 4.69
N TYR A 271 23.10 9.30 5.44
CA TYR A 271 23.19 9.04 6.87
C TYR A 271 23.56 10.31 7.59
N ASP A 272 22.68 10.79 8.46
CA ASP A 272 22.93 11.94 9.33
C ASP A 272 23.08 11.43 10.78
N PRO A 273 24.31 11.43 11.34
CA PRO A 273 24.57 10.93 12.69
C PRO A 273 23.90 11.79 13.77
N GLU A 274 23.60 13.05 13.48
CA GLU A 274 22.85 13.93 14.40
C GLU A 274 21.34 13.70 14.31
N GLY A 275 20.88 13.05 13.24
CA GLY A 275 19.48 12.85 12.90
C GLY A 275 18.87 14.04 12.18
N LEU A 276 17.68 13.78 11.59
CA LEU A 276 16.87 14.82 10.98
C LEU A 276 16.10 15.61 12.05
N ASP A 277 15.90 16.88 11.80
CA ASP A 277 15.04 17.80 12.56
C ASP A 277 14.01 18.48 11.64
N GLU A 278 13.21 19.40 12.16
CA GLU A 278 12.17 20.07 11.39
C GLU A 278 12.73 20.91 10.23
N GLU A 279 13.88 21.60 10.42
CA GLU A 279 14.54 22.38 9.38
C GLU A 279 15.06 21.49 8.26
N LYS A 280 15.76 20.41 8.63
CA LYS A 280 16.28 19.43 7.68
C LYS A 280 15.15 18.75 6.91
N MET A 281 14.04 18.43 7.57
CA MET A 281 12.86 17.87 6.90
C MET A 281 12.20 18.90 5.96
N ALA A 282 12.08 20.16 6.35
CA ALA A 282 11.57 21.20 5.45
C ALA A 282 12.41 21.31 4.18
N TYR A 283 13.74 21.19 4.31
CA TYR A 283 14.64 21.13 3.15
C TYR A 283 14.37 19.89 2.28
N VAL A 284 14.20 18.70 2.87
CA VAL A 284 13.86 17.49 2.13
C VAL A 284 12.54 17.64 1.38
N PHE A 285 11.49 18.19 2.00
CA PHE A 285 10.22 18.48 1.35
C PHE A 285 10.40 19.41 0.13
N GLN A 286 11.14 20.49 0.28
CA GLN A 286 11.43 21.43 -0.81
C GLN A 286 12.24 20.73 -1.93
N LEU A 287 13.29 20.00 -1.56
CA LEU A 287 14.15 19.27 -2.49
C LEU A 287 13.38 18.27 -3.34
N LYS A 288 12.57 17.42 -2.70
CA LYS A 288 11.91 16.29 -3.38
C LYS A 288 10.61 16.70 -4.08
N ASN A 289 9.79 17.56 -3.47
CA ASN A 289 8.44 17.83 -3.95
C ASN A 289 8.37 19.06 -4.88
N ILE A 290 9.28 20.04 -4.70
CA ILE A 290 9.30 21.26 -5.51
C ILE A 290 10.41 21.18 -6.55
N ARG A 291 11.65 21.00 -6.11
CA ARG A 291 12.83 21.00 -7.00
C ARG A 291 13.01 19.69 -7.76
N ARG A 292 12.37 18.59 -7.31
CA ARG A 292 12.51 17.22 -7.85
C ARG A 292 13.97 16.74 -7.88
N GLY A 293 14.77 17.23 -6.92
CA GLY A 293 16.19 16.93 -6.79
C GLY A 293 16.49 15.54 -6.21
N ARG A 294 17.77 15.25 -6.05
CA ARG A 294 18.27 13.98 -5.53
C ARG A 294 18.70 14.10 -4.08
N ILE A 295 18.52 13.01 -3.29
CA ILE A 295 18.82 13.05 -1.85
C ILE A 295 20.29 13.37 -1.54
N LYS A 296 21.22 13.11 -2.47
CA LYS A 296 22.63 13.48 -2.34
C LYS A 296 22.86 14.97 -2.08
N GLU A 297 21.94 15.85 -2.55
CA GLU A 297 22.02 17.30 -2.33
C GLU A 297 21.85 17.65 -0.85
N TYR A 298 21.24 16.79 -0.05
CA TYR A 298 21.14 16.95 1.40
C TYR A 298 22.54 16.96 2.05
N ALA A 299 23.41 16.01 1.71
CA ALA A 299 24.76 15.96 2.25
C ALA A 299 25.66 17.11 1.77
N GLN A 300 25.33 17.75 0.64
CA GLN A 300 25.99 18.97 0.19
C GLN A 300 25.60 20.18 1.05
N LYS A 301 24.34 20.23 1.53
CA LYS A 301 23.85 21.30 2.39
C LYS A 301 24.25 21.10 3.86
N TYR A 302 24.24 19.87 4.33
CA TYR A 302 24.54 19.48 5.72
C TYR A 302 25.82 18.63 5.77
N PRO A 303 27.01 19.24 5.99
CA PRO A 303 28.32 18.59 5.85
C PRO A 303 28.57 17.45 6.87
N GLN A 304 27.82 17.40 7.99
CA GLN A 304 27.88 16.30 8.95
C GLN A 304 27.24 15.02 8.43
N ALA A 305 26.34 15.13 7.45
CA ALA A 305 25.72 14.00 6.83
C ALA A 305 26.63 13.35 5.78
N GLN A 306 26.59 12.04 5.67
CA GLN A 306 27.34 11.25 4.70
C GLN A 306 26.38 10.78 3.61
N TYR A 307 26.87 10.74 2.35
CA TYR A 307 26.13 10.15 1.23
C TYR A 307 26.82 8.87 0.76
N PHE A 308 26.02 7.83 0.56
CA PHE A 308 26.48 6.51 0.10
C PHE A 308 25.83 6.22 -1.26
N PRO A 309 26.58 6.41 -2.36
CA PRO A 309 26.06 6.22 -3.72
C PRO A 309 25.80 4.74 -4.03
N GLY A 310 24.65 4.43 -4.62
CA GLY A 310 24.28 3.08 -5.05
C GLY A 310 23.99 2.09 -3.93
N GLU A 311 23.96 2.55 -2.67
CA GLU A 311 23.74 1.68 -1.53
C GLU A 311 22.38 1.92 -0.87
N ARG A 312 21.94 0.94 -0.06
CA ARG A 312 20.72 0.97 0.76
C ARG A 312 21.07 1.24 2.24
N PRO A 313 20.17 1.83 3.04
CA PRO A 313 20.52 2.31 4.40
C PRO A 313 20.68 1.20 5.45
N TRP A 314 20.46 -0.06 5.09
CA TRP A 314 20.26 -1.15 6.05
C TRP A 314 21.54 -1.61 6.77
N LYS A 315 22.72 -1.17 6.31
CA LYS A 315 23.99 -1.38 7.03
C LYS A 315 24.22 -0.44 8.23
N ILE A 316 23.43 0.63 8.34
CA ILE A 316 23.48 1.55 9.47
C ILE A 316 22.70 0.95 10.64
N ALA A 317 23.33 0.86 11.81
CA ALA A 317 22.68 0.34 13.02
C ALA A 317 21.48 1.21 13.43
N CYS A 318 20.36 0.56 13.74
CA CYS A 318 19.12 1.23 14.17
C CYS A 318 18.30 0.32 15.09
N ASP A 319 17.38 0.92 15.84
CA ASP A 319 16.39 0.21 16.64
C ASP A 319 15.14 -0.15 15.79
N ILE A 320 14.78 0.71 14.85
CA ILE A 320 13.57 0.57 14.04
C ILE A 320 13.93 0.78 12.56
N ALA A 321 13.54 -0.17 11.70
CA ALA A 321 13.68 -0.08 10.26
C ALA A 321 12.31 0.10 9.61
N LEU A 322 12.17 1.16 8.79
CA LEU A 322 10.94 1.47 8.06
C LEU A 322 11.20 1.48 6.54
N PRO A 323 11.07 0.34 5.85
CA PRO A 323 11.22 0.27 4.40
C PRO A 323 10.08 1.02 3.69
N CYS A 324 10.39 2.19 3.09
CA CYS A 324 9.41 3.09 2.48
C CYS A 324 9.69 3.43 1.02
N ALA A 325 10.64 2.75 0.36
CA ALA A 325 11.04 3.07 -1.01
C ALA A 325 10.23 2.27 -2.05
N THR A 326 10.64 1.04 -2.30
CA THR A 326 10.07 0.22 -3.38
C THR A 326 9.93 -1.25 -2.98
N GLN A 327 9.19 -1.99 -3.81
CA GLN A 327 9.04 -3.43 -3.65
C GLN A 327 10.41 -4.13 -3.80
N ASN A 328 10.63 -5.20 -3.01
CA ASN A 328 11.82 -6.05 -2.99
C ASN A 328 13.15 -5.29 -2.75
N GLU A 329 13.10 -4.18 -2.01
CA GLU A 329 14.29 -3.41 -1.68
C GLU A 329 15.08 -3.97 -0.48
N VAL A 330 14.49 -4.80 0.35
CA VAL A 330 15.15 -5.47 1.48
C VAL A 330 15.38 -6.92 1.10
N GLU A 331 16.61 -7.26 0.76
CA GLU A 331 17.03 -8.61 0.43
C GLU A 331 17.61 -9.33 1.67
N ALA A 332 17.98 -10.61 1.54
CA ALA A 332 18.52 -11.39 2.64
C ALA A 332 19.70 -10.72 3.34
N ALA A 333 20.66 -10.19 2.58
CA ALA A 333 21.84 -9.51 3.13
C ALA A 333 21.46 -8.22 3.88
N ASP A 334 20.45 -7.49 3.41
CA ASP A 334 19.93 -6.30 4.08
C ASP A 334 19.26 -6.68 5.42
N ALA A 335 18.46 -7.76 5.40
CA ALA A 335 17.83 -8.29 6.61
C ALA A 335 18.86 -8.74 7.67
N GLU A 336 19.93 -9.41 7.26
CA GLU A 336 21.03 -9.76 8.15
C GLU A 336 21.69 -8.52 8.77
N ASN A 337 21.89 -7.46 7.98
CA ASN A 337 22.44 -6.21 8.47
C ASN A 337 21.50 -5.53 9.47
N ILE A 338 20.20 -5.51 9.22
CA ILE A 338 19.17 -4.99 10.15
C ILE A 338 19.25 -5.75 11.49
N VAL A 339 19.30 -7.08 11.45
CA VAL A 339 19.39 -7.92 12.64
C VAL A 339 20.71 -7.67 13.39
N LYS A 340 21.85 -7.67 12.69
CA LYS A 340 23.17 -7.38 13.26
C LYS A 340 23.26 -5.97 13.85
N GLY A 341 22.56 -5.01 13.25
CA GLY A 341 22.46 -3.62 13.69
C GLY A 341 21.67 -3.41 14.97
N GLY A 342 21.05 -4.46 15.52
CA GLY A 342 20.32 -4.41 16.78
C GLY A 342 18.88 -3.93 16.67
N ALA A 343 18.28 -3.97 15.50
CA ALA A 343 16.88 -3.60 15.32
C ALA A 343 15.94 -4.49 16.15
N ILE A 344 14.88 -3.89 16.66
CA ILE A 344 13.82 -4.57 17.41
C ILE A 344 12.51 -4.63 16.63
N CYS A 345 12.36 -3.76 15.60
CA CYS A 345 11.14 -3.64 14.81
C CYS A 345 11.46 -3.32 13.35
N VAL A 346 10.77 -4.02 12.46
CA VAL A 346 10.71 -3.72 11.02
C VAL A 346 9.24 -3.59 10.63
N ALA A 347 8.83 -2.41 10.13
CA ALA A 347 7.47 -2.17 9.67
C ALA A 347 7.46 -1.61 8.25
N GLU A 348 6.78 -2.28 7.35
CA GLU A 348 6.77 -1.97 5.93
C GLU A 348 5.89 -0.75 5.60
N GLY A 349 6.52 0.31 5.08
CA GLY A 349 5.82 1.49 4.56
C GLY A 349 5.49 1.38 3.07
N ALA A 350 6.37 0.74 2.29
CA ALA A 350 6.10 0.40 0.89
C ALA A 350 5.24 -0.87 0.76
N ASN A 351 4.80 -1.19 -0.45
CA ASN A 351 4.14 -2.45 -0.73
C ASN A 351 5.19 -3.52 -1.03
N MET A 352 5.23 -4.58 -0.23
CA MET A 352 6.15 -5.72 -0.33
C MET A 352 7.64 -5.30 -0.48
N PRO A 353 8.20 -4.45 0.39
CA PRO A 353 9.60 -4.06 0.28
C PRO A 353 10.56 -5.17 0.68
N CYS A 354 10.15 -6.08 1.57
CA CYS A 354 10.97 -7.22 1.99
C CYS A 354 10.71 -8.44 1.10
N THR A 355 11.80 -9.09 0.66
CA THR A 355 11.69 -10.38 0.00
C THR A 355 11.25 -11.47 0.98
N PRO A 356 10.64 -12.59 0.52
CA PRO A 356 10.25 -13.68 1.41
C PRO A 356 11.41 -14.23 2.25
N GLU A 357 12.63 -14.21 1.73
CA GLU A 357 13.83 -14.63 2.44
C GLU A 357 14.21 -13.63 3.55
N ALA A 358 14.15 -12.34 3.25
CA ALA A 358 14.36 -11.28 4.24
C ALA A 358 13.36 -11.38 5.40
N ILE A 359 12.08 -11.63 5.09
CA ILE A 359 11.04 -11.83 6.10
C ILE A 359 11.38 -13.00 7.02
N ARG A 360 11.81 -14.15 6.47
CA ARG A 360 12.21 -15.31 7.27
C ARG A 360 13.38 -15.00 8.21
N ILE A 361 14.40 -14.26 7.75
CA ILE A 361 15.54 -13.86 8.56
C ILE A 361 15.09 -12.94 9.70
N ILE A 362 14.29 -11.91 9.40
CA ILE A 362 13.80 -10.95 10.39
C ILE A 362 12.95 -11.64 11.46
N GLN A 363 12.00 -12.46 11.06
CA GLN A 363 11.13 -13.21 11.97
C GLN A 363 11.92 -14.28 12.76
N GLY A 364 12.82 -15.00 12.09
CA GLY A 364 13.69 -16.00 12.73
C GLY A 364 14.63 -15.43 13.80
N ALA A 365 15.00 -14.16 13.66
CA ALA A 365 15.74 -13.43 14.69
C ALA A 365 14.86 -12.88 15.83
N GLY A 366 13.55 -13.12 15.78
CA GLY A 366 12.62 -12.68 16.81
C GLY A 366 12.29 -11.19 16.79
N LEU A 367 12.55 -10.46 15.71
CA LEU A 367 12.17 -9.07 15.58
C LEU A 367 10.65 -8.94 15.39
N LEU A 368 10.10 -7.80 15.84
CA LEU A 368 8.75 -7.40 15.44
C LEU A 368 8.75 -7.10 13.93
N TYR A 369 7.94 -7.83 13.16
CA TYR A 369 7.81 -7.60 11.72
C TYR A 369 6.35 -7.42 11.32
N SER A 370 6.05 -6.38 10.55
CA SER A 370 4.71 -6.13 9.99
C SER A 370 4.73 -6.01 8.47
N PRO A 371 3.83 -6.75 7.76
CA PRO A 371 3.67 -6.61 6.32
C PRO A 371 3.00 -5.28 5.96
N GLY A 372 3.32 -4.75 4.77
CA GLY A 372 2.79 -3.48 4.28
C GLY A 372 1.27 -3.41 4.25
N LYS A 373 0.57 -4.51 3.93
CA LYS A 373 -0.90 -4.54 3.90
C LYS A 373 -1.56 -4.15 5.24
N ALA A 374 -0.85 -4.33 6.36
CA ALA A 374 -1.30 -3.87 7.68
C ALA A 374 -0.71 -2.50 8.03
N SER A 375 0.62 -2.37 8.04
CA SER A 375 1.30 -1.17 8.54
C SER A 375 1.13 0.06 7.64
N ASN A 376 1.01 -0.09 6.31
CA ASN A 376 0.83 1.04 5.40
C ASN A 376 -0.65 1.32 5.03
N ALA A 377 -1.60 0.70 5.70
CA ALA A 377 -3.03 0.86 5.41
C ALA A 377 -3.59 2.27 5.67
N GLY A 378 -2.83 3.15 6.34
CA GLY A 378 -3.26 4.51 6.63
C GLY A 378 -3.70 5.32 5.41
N GLY A 379 -3.02 5.14 4.28
CA GLY A 379 -3.37 5.82 3.02
C GLY A 379 -4.75 5.42 2.50
N VAL A 380 -5.07 4.13 2.46
CA VAL A 380 -6.39 3.66 2.03
C VAL A 380 -7.46 3.92 3.09
N ALA A 381 -7.13 3.87 4.37
CA ALA A 381 -8.03 4.28 5.45
C ALA A 381 -8.50 5.73 5.26
N THR A 382 -7.57 6.66 5.06
CA THR A 382 -7.91 8.07 4.80
C THR A 382 -8.66 8.26 3.48
N SER A 383 -8.39 7.44 2.46
CA SER A 383 -9.21 7.43 1.24
C SER A 383 -10.66 7.00 1.53
N GLY A 384 -10.88 6.03 2.41
CA GLY A 384 -12.23 5.66 2.87
C GLY A 384 -12.90 6.77 3.67
N LEU A 385 -12.14 7.49 4.51
CA LEU A 385 -12.66 8.67 5.21
C LEU A 385 -13.02 9.80 4.23
N GLU A 386 -12.26 9.99 3.14
CA GLU A 386 -12.62 10.92 2.06
C GLU A 386 -13.94 10.52 1.40
N MET A 387 -14.16 9.20 1.14
CA MET A 387 -15.45 8.72 0.64
C MET A 387 -16.59 9.05 1.60
N SER A 388 -16.41 8.86 2.90
CA SER A 388 -17.41 9.18 3.91
C SER A 388 -17.73 10.68 3.91
N GLN A 389 -16.72 11.55 3.92
CA GLN A 389 -16.89 12.99 3.83
C GLN A 389 -17.65 13.40 2.56
N ASN A 390 -17.31 12.78 1.42
CA ASN A 390 -17.98 13.06 0.14
C ASN A 390 -19.46 12.63 0.16
N SER A 391 -19.77 11.46 0.73
CA SER A 391 -21.15 10.98 0.85
C SER A 391 -22.00 11.87 1.74
N MET A 392 -21.42 12.42 2.81
CA MET A 392 -22.07 13.36 3.72
C MET A 392 -22.06 14.81 3.20
N ARG A 393 -21.33 15.10 2.14
CA ARG A 393 -21.07 16.45 1.60
C ARG A 393 -20.49 17.41 2.66
N THR A 394 -19.53 16.91 3.44
CA THR A 394 -18.86 17.64 4.50
C THR A 394 -17.33 17.54 4.36
N SER A 395 -16.62 18.38 5.09
CA SER A 395 -15.16 18.30 5.24
C SER A 395 -14.84 18.23 6.73
N TRP A 396 -13.96 17.31 7.11
CA TRP A 396 -13.47 17.19 8.47
C TRP A 396 -12.17 17.94 8.66
N THR A 397 -11.91 18.37 9.88
CA THR A 397 -10.64 18.97 10.28
C THR A 397 -9.51 17.95 10.24
N ALA A 398 -8.26 18.43 10.20
CA ALA A 398 -7.09 17.55 10.26
C ALA A 398 -7.07 16.71 11.55
N GLU A 399 -7.52 17.26 12.67
CA GLU A 399 -7.58 16.57 13.95
C GLU A 399 -8.63 15.44 13.96
N GLU A 400 -9.81 15.68 13.38
CA GLU A 400 -10.84 14.64 13.23
C GLU A 400 -10.33 13.49 12.36
N VAL A 401 -9.72 13.79 11.20
CA VAL A 401 -9.15 12.77 10.31
C VAL A 401 -8.02 12.00 11.00
N ASP A 402 -7.11 12.67 11.74
CA ASP A 402 -6.02 12.01 12.47
C ASP A 402 -6.56 11.11 13.59
N THR A 403 -7.61 11.52 14.27
CA THR A 403 -8.27 10.73 15.31
C THR A 403 -8.86 9.44 14.74
N TYR A 404 -9.58 9.52 13.61
CA TYR A 404 -10.06 8.33 12.91
C TYR A 404 -8.91 7.45 12.42
N LEU A 405 -7.85 8.04 11.84
CA LEU A 405 -6.70 7.32 11.35
C LEU A 405 -6.01 6.52 12.48
N ARG A 406 -5.77 7.13 13.62
CA ARG A 406 -5.18 6.46 14.80
C ARG A 406 -6.02 5.28 15.25
N ARG A 407 -7.34 5.49 15.37
CA ARG A 407 -8.27 4.44 15.75
C ARG A 407 -8.23 3.28 14.76
N ILE A 408 -8.31 3.55 13.46
CA ILE A 408 -8.26 2.51 12.42
C ILE A 408 -6.94 1.73 12.50
N MET A 409 -5.80 2.40 12.65
CA MET A 409 -4.50 1.72 12.73
C MET A 409 -4.38 0.87 14.02
N SER A 410 -4.98 1.32 15.12
CA SER A 410 -5.08 0.55 16.37
C SER A 410 -5.96 -0.68 16.20
N ASP A 411 -7.11 -0.54 15.53
CA ASP A 411 -8.03 -1.66 15.27
C ASP A 411 -7.39 -2.70 14.34
N ILE A 412 -6.64 -2.27 13.31
CA ILE A 412 -5.86 -3.16 12.44
C ILE A 412 -4.84 -3.93 13.26
N HIS A 413 -4.09 -3.25 14.13
CA HIS A 413 -3.09 -3.89 14.99
C HIS A 413 -3.75 -4.92 15.92
N ALA A 414 -4.85 -4.57 16.59
CA ALA A 414 -5.57 -5.48 17.48
C ALA A 414 -6.08 -6.72 16.73
N ALA A 415 -6.59 -6.56 15.51
CA ALA A 415 -7.00 -7.68 14.67
C ALA A 415 -5.81 -8.58 14.28
N CYS A 416 -4.67 -7.99 13.93
CA CYS A 416 -3.45 -8.76 13.64
C CYS A 416 -2.96 -9.55 14.86
N VAL A 417 -2.99 -8.96 16.06
CA VAL A 417 -2.65 -9.65 17.31
C VAL A 417 -3.60 -10.80 17.58
N LYS A 418 -4.92 -10.55 17.48
CA LYS A 418 -5.96 -11.57 17.73
C LYS A 418 -5.74 -12.86 16.94
N TYR A 419 -5.40 -12.74 15.66
CA TYR A 419 -5.25 -13.89 14.76
C TYR A 419 -3.80 -14.33 14.53
N GLY A 420 -2.83 -13.52 14.94
CA GLY A 420 -1.41 -13.78 14.73
C GLY A 420 -0.66 -14.26 15.98
N THR A 421 -1.26 -14.21 17.16
CA THR A 421 -0.60 -14.66 18.41
C THR A 421 -0.26 -16.16 18.32
N GLN A 422 0.98 -16.48 18.60
CA GLN A 422 1.54 -17.83 18.62
C GLN A 422 1.48 -18.43 20.03
N PRO A 423 1.64 -19.76 20.17
CA PRO A 423 1.64 -20.43 21.49
C PRO A 423 2.72 -19.92 22.46
N ASP A 424 3.83 -19.38 21.94
CA ASP A 424 4.92 -18.77 22.74
C ASP A 424 4.65 -17.32 23.14
N GLY A 425 3.48 -16.77 22.77
CA GLY A 425 3.09 -15.39 23.04
C GLY A 425 3.62 -14.37 22.02
N SER A 426 4.46 -14.77 21.08
CA SER A 426 4.87 -13.90 19.97
C SER A 426 3.74 -13.63 19.00
N VAL A 427 3.84 -12.56 18.20
CA VAL A 427 2.83 -12.20 17.21
C VAL A 427 3.39 -12.33 15.80
N ASN A 428 2.81 -13.22 15.00
CA ASN A 428 3.05 -13.29 13.57
C ASN A 428 2.06 -12.35 12.84
N TYR A 429 2.48 -11.11 12.59
CA TYR A 429 1.65 -10.08 11.97
C TYR A 429 1.27 -10.41 10.51
N VAL A 430 2.07 -11.20 9.78
CA VAL A 430 1.73 -11.64 8.41
C VAL A 430 0.51 -12.55 8.46
N LYS A 431 0.57 -13.62 9.28
CA LYS A 431 -0.54 -14.53 9.50
C LYS A 431 -1.76 -13.78 10.04
N GLY A 432 -1.56 -12.92 11.04
CA GLY A 432 -2.63 -12.12 11.64
C GLY A 432 -3.36 -11.24 10.64
N ALA A 433 -2.63 -10.52 9.79
CA ALA A 433 -3.20 -9.65 8.77
C ALA A 433 -3.97 -10.44 7.70
N ASN A 434 -3.41 -11.55 7.22
CA ASN A 434 -4.05 -12.39 6.21
C ASN A 434 -5.37 -12.99 6.73
N ILE A 435 -5.37 -13.56 7.94
CA ILE A 435 -6.58 -14.15 8.54
C ILE A 435 -7.62 -13.08 8.89
N ALA A 436 -7.20 -11.96 9.49
CA ALA A 436 -8.13 -10.88 9.85
C ALA A 436 -8.83 -10.27 8.62
N GLY A 437 -8.09 -10.06 7.53
CA GLY A 437 -8.66 -9.61 6.27
C GLY A 437 -9.60 -10.65 5.65
N PHE A 438 -9.14 -11.92 5.63
CA PHE A 438 -9.92 -13.03 5.07
C PHE A 438 -11.26 -13.23 5.79
N ILE A 439 -11.27 -13.37 7.11
CA ILE A 439 -12.48 -13.73 7.85
C ILE A 439 -13.59 -12.68 7.69
N LYS A 440 -13.23 -11.40 7.56
CA LYS A 440 -14.21 -10.34 7.32
C LYS A 440 -14.85 -10.45 5.94
N VAL A 441 -14.05 -10.68 4.90
CA VAL A 441 -14.54 -10.86 3.53
C VAL A 441 -15.33 -12.16 3.41
N ALA A 442 -14.80 -13.24 3.97
CA ALA A 442 -15.41 -14.57 3.94
C ALA A 442 -16.78 -14.59 4.63
N GLY A 443 -16.92 -13.95 5.80
CA GLY A 443 -18.20 -13.82 6.49
C GLY A 443 -19.23 -13.11 5.64
N ALA A 444 -18.87 -11.94 5.05
CA ALA A 444 -19.78 -11.21 4.18
C ALA A 444 -20.20 -12.02 2.94
N MET A 445 -19.24 -12.73 2.31
CA MET A 445 -19.55 -13.60 1.16
C MET A 445 -20.46 -14.78 1.54
N ALA A 446 -20.27 -15.35 2.74
CA ALA A 446 -21.11 -16.44 3.23
C ALA A 446 -22.56 -15.95 3.48
N ASP A 447 -22.72 -14.77 4.08
CA ASP A 447 -24.02 -14.15 4.37
C ASP A 447 -24.77 -13.77 3.08
N GLN A 448 -24.06 -13.32 2.05
CA GLN A 448 -24.64 -12.87 0.78
C GLN A 448 -24.91 -14.02 -0.21
N GLY A 449 -24.36 -15.20 0.02
CA GLY A 449 -24.57 -16.38 -0.81
C GLY A 449 -23.74 -16.39 -2.11
N LEU A 450 -24.33 -16.95 -3.16
CA LEU A 450 -23.69 -17.11 -4.48
C LEU A 450 -24.16 -15.98 -5.41
N VAL A 451 -23.50 -14.85 -5.33
CA VAL A 451 -23.79 -13.65 -6.14
C VAL A 451 -22.60 -13.25 -6.98
#